data_862610cbb8443cce00fd1fe91c025aa7
#
_entry.id   862610cbb8443cce00fd1fe91c025aa7
#
_cell.length_a   1.000
_cell.length_b   1.000
_cell.length_c   1.000
_cell.angle_alpha   90.00
_cell.angle_beta   90.00
_cell.angle_gamma   90.00
#
_symmetry.space_group_name_H-M   'P 1'
#
loop_
_entity.id
_entity.type
_entity.pdbx_description
1 polymer ?
#
loop_
_entity_poly.entity_id
_entity_poly.type
_entity_poly.pdbx_seq_one_letter_code
_entity_poly.pdbx_strand_id
1 'polypeptide(L)'
;MEQSITDPPDLILRRFTLEILYQKCRCVLHRRYLAEFPDDMRYTYSRWVCITAAKQILRHQAVLHHESQPGGQLYREKRFPNSIQNTDYLLAAMIICLGLSPGHPREPGTNSQSNDVTVIIKGREDLLLTLETSHQIFKDMRRRSADAQKAYAAMSIMLRCVKKSMQHAADLNGSGGQEFNTTSDGKMTSLWLVQATKSAGCSFTTPV
;
A
#
# COMPACT_ATOMS: atom_id res chain seq x y z
N MET A 1 -17.18 3.38 8.05
CA MET A 1 -17.57 4.65 8.72
C MET A 1 -18.80 5.17 8.00
N GLU A 2 -19.89 5.34 8.71
CA GLU A 2 -21.07 6.04 8.20
C GLU A 2 -20.80 7.55 8.30
N GLN A 3 -20.86 8.24 7.18
CA GLN A 3 -20.78 9.71 7.10
C GLN A 3 -22.21 10.25 7.07
N SER A 4 -22.55 11.11 8.03
CA SER A 4 -23.77 11.87 7.95
C SER A 4 -23.55 13.09 7.07
N ILE A 5 -24.49 13.38 6.16
CA ILE A 5 -24.46 14.58 5.28
C ILE A 5 -24.42 15.87 6.11
N THR A 6 -24.83 15.81 7.37
CA THR A 6 -24.92 16.95 8.29
C THR A 6 -23.67 17.15 9.16
N ASP A 7 -22.67 16.25 9.08
CA ASP A 7 -21.47 16.39 9.89
C ASP A 7 -20.62 17.58 9.45
N PRO A 8 -20.12 18.43 10.37
CA PRO A 8 -19.24 19.53 10.01
C PRO A 8 -17.91 19.01 9.44
N PRO A 9 -17.33 19.69 8.43
CA PRO A 9 -16.10 19.24 7.75
C PRO A 9 -14.93 18.95 8.70
N ASP A 10 -14.77 19.74 9.76
CA ASP A 10 -13.71 19.55 10.76
C ASP A 10 -13.88 18.22 11.53
N LEU A 11 -15.10 17.84 11.85
CA LEU A 11 -15.37 16.55 12.49
C LEU A 11 -15.05 15.37 11.57
N ILE A 12 -15.41 15.49 10.30
CA ILE A 12 -15.09 14.49 9.27
C ILE A 12 -13.55 14.31 9.17
N LEU A 13 -12.80 15.40 9.06
CA LEU A 13 -11.34 15.36 8.98
C LEU A 13 -10.69 14.74 10.22
N ARG A 14 -11.17 15.06 11.42
CA ARG A 14 -10.66 14.48 12.66
C ARG A 14 -10.90 12.97 12.74
N ARG A 15 -12.10 12.51 12.33
CA ARG A 15 -12.41 11.06 12.27
C ARG A 15 -11.47 10.33 11.33
N PHE A 16 -11.27 10.85 10.10
CA PHE A 16 -10.32 10.26 9.16
C PHE A 16 -8.89 10.29 9.68
N THR A 17 -8.47 11.37 10.32
CA THR A 17 -7.12 11.47 10.90
C THR A 17 -6.90 10.40 11.97
N LEU A 18 -7.85 10.22 12.89
CA LEU A 18 -7.77 9.19 13.93
C LEU A 18 -7.75 7.79 13.33
N GLU A 19 -8.57 7.53 12.33
CA GLU A 19 -8.60 6.22 11.66
C GLU A 19 -7.30 5.93 10.92
N ILE A 20 -6.76 6.90 10.19
CA ILE A 20 -5.45 6.77 9.52
C ILE A 20 -4.35 6.51 10.54
N LEU A 21 -4.32 7.21 11.66
CA LEU A 21 -3.36 6.99 12.74
C LEU A 21 -3.48 5.58 13.34
N TYR A 22 -4.71 5.12 13.59
CA TYR A 22 -4.96 3.76 14.07
C TYR A 22 -4.43 2.71 13.09
N GLN A 23 -4.75 2.83 11.81
CA GLN A 23 -4.27 1.90 10.79
C GLN A 23 -2.74 1.99 10.61
N LYS A 24 -2.15 3.19 10.72
CA LYS A 24 -0.70 3.38 10.73
C LYS A 24 -0.03 2.64 11.89
N CYS A 25 -0.58 2.70 13.10
CA CYS A 25 -0.07 1.94 14.24
C CYS A 25 -0.06 0.43 13.94
N ARG A 26 -1.13 -0.10 13.36
CA ARG A 26 -1.19 -1.51 12.92
C ARG A 26 -0.10 -1.83 11.89
N CYS A 27 0.09 -0.97 10.90
CA CYS A 27 1.17 -1.13 9.92
C CYS A 27 2.55 -1.17 10.61
N VAL A 28 2.83 -0.22 11.50
CA VAL A 28 4.13 -0.12 12.19
C VAL A 28 4.41 -1.34 13.06
N LEU A 29 3.42 -1.83 13.80
CA LEU A 29 3.54 -3.00 14.66
C LEU A 29 3.82 -4.29 13.87
N HIS A 30 3.17 -4.44 12.72
CA HIS A 30 3.20 -5.71 11.97
C HIS A 30 4.16 -5.73 10.77
N ARG A 31 4.69 -4.57 10.31
CA ARG A 31 5.53 -4.48 9.10
C ARG A 31 6.81 -5.32 9.16
N ARG A 32 7.37 -5.53 10.35
CA ARG A 32 8.55 -6.35 10.53
C ARG A 32 8.32 -7.79 10.05
N TYR A 33 7.18 -8.35 10.38
CA TYR A 33 6.80 -9.71 9.99
C TYR A 33 6.49 -9.86 8.50
N LEU A 34 6.22 -8.75 7.81
CA LEU A 34 6.05 -8.73 6.37
C LEU A 34 7.40 -8.81 5.64
N ALA A 35 8.44 -8.11 6.15
CA ALA A 35 9.73 -7.96 5.48
C ALA A 35 10.74 -9.05 5.85
N GLU A 36 10.83 -9.42 7.14
CA GLU A 36 11.87 -10.32 7.66
C GLU A 36 11.49 -11.80 7.59
N PHE A 37 10.21 -12.13 7.61
CA PHE A 37 9.71 -13.51 7.69
C PHE A 37 8.62 -13.79 6.66
N PRO A 38 8.91 -13.65 5.35
CA PRO A 38 7.87 -13.76 4.31
C PRO A 38 7.26 -15.16 4.23
N ASP A 39 8.03 -16.22 4.50
CA ASP A 39 7.62 -17.62 4.35
C ASP A 39 7.17 -18.29 5.65
N ASP A 40 7.31 -17.61 6.81
CA ASP A 40 6.96 -18.19 8.10
C ASP A 40 5.44 -18.12 8.35
N MET A 41 4.81 -19.30 8.38
CA MET A 41 3.37 -19.45 8.59
C MET A 41 2.88 -18.87 9.93
N ARG A 42 3.75 -18.82 10.95
CA ARG A 42 3.40 -18.24 12.28
C ARG A 42 3.02 -16.77 12.19
N TYR A 43 3.53 -16.05 11.20
CA TYR A 43 3.29 -14.60 11.04
C TYR A 43 2.26 -14.28 9.96
N THR A 44 1.55 -15.26 9.42
CA THR A 44 0.51 -15.07 8.39
C THR A 44 -0.55 -14.06 8.84
N TYR A 45 -1.03 -14.15 10.08
CA TYR A 45 -1.96 -13.17 10.64
C TYR A 45 -1.37 -11.76 10.67
N SER A 46 -0.13 -11.60 11.13
CA SER A 46 0.53 -10.28 11.19
C SER A 46 0.70 -9.66 9.80
N ARG A 47 1.05 -10.45 8.80
CA ARG A 47 1.15 -10.01 7.41
C ARG A 47 -0.20 -9.56 6.87
N TRP A 48 -1.24 -10.37 7.08
CA TRP A 48 -2.60 -10.02 6.67
C TRP A 48 -3.08 -8.72 7.33
N VAL A 49 -2.89 -8.57 8.64
CA VAL A 49 -3.22 -7.34 9.39
C VAL A 49 -2.51 -6.13 8.79
N CYS A 50 -1.22 -6.25 8.48
CA CYS A 50 -0.41 -5.17 7.93
C CYS A 50 -0.92 -4.73 6.54
N ILE A 51 -1.17 -5.67 5.63
CA ILE A 51 -1.67 -5.40 4.27
C ILE A 51 -3.08 -4.81 4.32
N THR A 52 -3.95 -5.36 5.17
CA THR A 52 -5.33 -4.85 5.32
C THR A 52 -5.34 -3.42 5.87
N ALA A 53 -4.50 -3.13 6.87
CA ALA A 53 -4.36 -1.79 7.43
C ALA A 53 -3.84 -0.79 6.38
N ALA A 54 -2.82 -1.17 5.60
CA ALA A 54 -2.28 -0.34 4.52
C ALA A 54 -3.33 -0.04 3.44
N LYS A 55 -4.12 -1.05 3.05
CA LYS A 55 -5.23 -0.90 2.11
C LYS A 55 -6.28 0.10 2.62
N GLN A 56 -6.62 0.06 3.92
CA GLN A 56 -7.56 1.01 4.51
C GLN A 56 -7.01 2.44 4.50
N ILE A 57 -5.72 2.65 4.76
CA ILE A 57 -5.09 3.97 4.67
C ILE A 57 -5.27 4.55 3.25
N LEU A 58 -4.97 3.78 2.20
CA LEU A 58 -5.11 4.27 0.82
C LEU A 58 -6.57 4.45 0.39
N ARG A 59 -7.50 3.64 0.91
CA ARG A 59 -8.94 3.87 0.72
C ARG A 59 -9.40 5.18 1.34
N HIS A 60 -8.93 5.49 2.55
CA HIS A 60 -9.22 6.78 3.19
C HIS A 60 -8.62 7.94 2.39
N GLN A 61 -7.42 7.79 1.82
CA GLN A 61 -6.85 8.77 0.89
C GLN A 61 -7.79 9.04 -0.29
N ALA A 62 -8.32 7.99 -0.91
CA ALA A 62 -9.21 8.11 -2.05
C ALA A 62 -10.51 8.83 -1.71
N VAL A 63 -11.14 8.49 -0.56
CA VAL A 63 -12.35 9.16 -0.08
C VAL A 63 -12.07 10.63 0.20
N LEU A 64 -11.03 10.95 0.95
CA LEU A 64 -10.67 12.33 1.28
C LEU A 64 -10.34 13.16 0.03
N HIS A 65 -9.66 12.57 -0.95
CA HIS A 65 -9.39 13.23 -2.22
C HIS A 65 -10.68 13.50 -2.99
N HIS A 66 -11.60 12.54 -3.04
CA HIS A 66 -12.91 12.71 -3.69
C HIS A 66 -13.73 13.82 -3.03
N GLU A 67 -13.84 13.81 -1.69
CA GLU A 67 -14.58 14.83 -0.94
C GLU A 67 -13.96 16.23 -1.00
N SER A 68 -12.67 16.32 -1.36
CA SER A 68 -11.95 17.59 -1.55
C SER A 68 -12.14 18.18 -2.96
N GLN A 69 -12.79 17.46 -3.88
CA GLN A 69 -13.08 17.96 -5.23
C GLN A 69 -14.29 18.92 -5.23
N PRO A 70 -14.48 19.71 -6.29
CA PRO A 70 -15.66 20.56 -6.44
C PRO A 70 -16.96 19.76 -6.27
N GLY A 71 -17.81 20.19 -5.33
CA GLY A 71 -19.05 19.50 -4.96
C GLY A 71 -18.94 18.57 -3.75
N GLY A 72 -17.73 18.22 -3.28
CA GLY A 72 -17.53 17.44 -2.08
C GLY A 72 -17.63 18.27 -0.79
N GLN A 73 -17.87 17.60 0.33
CA GLN A 73 -18.06 18.24 1.64
C GLN A 73 -16.80 18.96 2.15
N LEU A 74 -15.61 18.51 1.73
CA LEU A 74 -14.31 19.04 2.15
C LEU A 74 -13.72 20.06 1.16
N TYR A 75 -14.45 20.44 0.11
CA TYR A 75 -13.92 21.34 -0.95
C TYR A 75 -13.43 22.69 -0.42
N ARG A 76 -14.05 23.22 0.63
CA ARG A 76 -13.68 24.51 1.23
C ARG A 76 -12.51 24.41 2.22
N GLU A 77 -12.13 23.21 2.63
CA GLU A 77 -11.06 22.95 3.58
C GLU A 77 -9.69 22.94 2.90
N LYS A 78 -9.05 24.12 2.84
CA LYS A 78 -7.74 24.31 2.19
C LYS A 78 -6.56 23.62 2.89
N ARG A 79 -6.76 23.07 4.10
CA ARG A 79 -5.71 22.46 4.94
C ARG A 79 -5.38 21.02 4.58
N PHE A 80 -6.08 20.45 3.64
CA PHE A 80 -5.92 19.06 3.27
C PHE A 80 -5.38 18.90 1.84
N PRO A 81 -4.44 17.98 1.54
CA PRO A 81 -3.69 17.12 2.46
C PRO A 81 -2.42 17.80 2.99
N ASN A 82 -2.00 17.42 4.20
CA ASN A 82 -0.74 17.90 4.77
C ASN A 82 0.43 16.94 4.46
N SER A 83 1.66 17.43 4.63
CA SER A 83 2.90 16.69 4.34
C SER A 83 3.03 15.38 5.15
N ILE A 84 2.53 15.36 6.39
CA ILE A 84 2.58 14.18 7.28
C ILE A 84 1.75 13.04 6.71
N GLN A 85 0.56 13.33 6.19
CA GLN A 85 -0.31 12.31 5.60
C GLN A 85 0.28 11.73 4.31
N ASN A 86 1.03 12.50 3.52
CA ASN A 86 1.69 12.01 2.32
C ASN A 86 2.72 10.91 2.65
N THR A 87 3.45 11.03 3.78
CA THR A 87 4.36 9.98 4.23
C THR A 87 3.64 8.72 4.68
N ASP A 88 2.48 8.85 5.30
CA ASP A 88 1.67 7.72 5.74
C ASP A 88 1.06 6.96 4.55
N TYR A 89 0.63 7.67 3.52
CA TYR A 89 0.17 7.06 2.26
C TYR A 89 1.30 6.34 1.52
N LEU A 90 2.52 6.91 1.50
CA LEU A 90 3.69 6.23 0.94
C LEU A 90 4.07 4.97 1.72
N LEU A 91 4.03 5.01 3.05
CA LEU A 91 4.24 3.83 3.89
C LEU A 91 3.24 2.73 3.54
N ALA A 92 1.96 3.08 3.43
CA ALA A 92 0.91 2.13 3.06
C ALA A 92 1.13 1.55 1.65
N ALA A 93 1.51 2.39 0.69
CA ALA A 93 1.82 1.94 -0.66
C ALA A 93 3.00 0.95 -0.70
N MET A 94 4.07 1.20 0.07
CA MET A 94 5.20 0.27 0.18
C MET A 94 4.78 -1.09 0.75
N ILE A 95 3.94 -1.10 1.79
CA ILE A 95 3.41 -2.32 2.39
C ILE A 95 2.60 -3.12 1.36
N ILE A 96 1.76 -2.46 0.57
CA ILE A 96 0.99 -3.12 -0.50
C ILE A 96 1.92 -3.68 -1.57
N CYS A 97 2.96 -2.95 -1.97
CA CYS A 97 3.95 -3.45 -2.94
C CYS A 97 4.66 -4.70 -2.43
N LEU A 98 5.01 -4.76 -1.14
CA LEU A 98 5.57 -5.97 -0.52
C LEU A 98 4.57 -7.12 -0.55
N GLY A 99 3.30 -6.87 -0.22
CA GLY A 99 2.23 -7.87 -0.29
C GLY A 99 1.94 -8.38 -1.71
N LEU A 100 2.27 -7.61 -2.75
CA LEU A 100 2.15 -8.00 -4.15
C LEU A 100 3.36 -8.77 -4.68
N SER A 101 4.47 -8.80 -3.95
CA SER A 101 5.68 -9.53 -4.36
C SER A 101 5.42 -11.04 -4.43
N PRO A 102 6.06 -11.77 -5.36
CA PRO A 102 5.97 -13.23 -5.43
C PRO A 102 6.46 -13.86 -4.12
N GLY A 103 5.79 -14.90 -3.64
CA GLY A 103 6.18 -15.62 -2.42
C GLY A 103 5.43 -15.21 -1.16
N HIS A 104 4.57 -14.18 -1.18
CA HIS A 104 3.80 -13.84 0.02
C HIS A 104 2.58 -14.75 0.19
N PRO A 105 2.38 -15.34 1.40
CA PRO A 105 1.30 -16.27 1.67
C PRO A 105 -0.08 -15.61 1.64
N ARG A 106 -1.06 -16.44 1.33
CA ARG A 106 -2.50 -16.19 1.20
C ARG A 106 -3.16 -15.72 2.50
N GLU A 107 -4.34 -15.13 2.38
CA GLU A 107 -5.17 -14.75 3.54
C GLU A 107 -5.42 -15.92 4.49
N PRO A 108 -5.31 -15.73 5.83
CA PRO A 108 -5.69 -16.76 6.79
C PRO A 108 -7.22 -16.88 6.77
N GLY A 109 -7.73 -18.06 6.42
CA GLY A 109 -9.17 -18.33 6.48
C GLY A 109 -9.80 -19.01 5.27
N THR A 110 -9.11 -19.13 4.14
CA THR A 110 -9.54 -20.04 3.09
C THR A 110 -9.09 -21.45 3.45
N ASN A 111 -10.04 -22.24 3.97
CA ASN A 111 -9.86 -23.68 4.18
C ASN A 111 -9.21 -24.29 2.94
N SER A 112 -8.14 -25.05 3.16
CA SER A 112 -7.23 -25.63 2.17
C SER A 112 -7.88 -26.56 1.14
N GLN A 113 -9.21 -26.60 1.02
CA GLN A 113 -9.96 -27.49 0.14
C GLN A 113 -10.66 -26.81 -1.04
N SER A 114 -10.73 -25.48 -1.08
CA SER A 114 -11.13 -24.75 -2.29
C SER A 114 -9.93 -23.97 -2.81
N ASN A 115 -9.21 -24.56 -3.78
CA ASN A 115 -8.24 -23.86 -4.63
C ASN A 115 -8.97 -22.82 -5.51
N ASP A 116 -9.60 -21.84 -4.89
CA ASP A 116 -10.27 -20.79 -5.64
C ASP A 116 -9.22 -19.74 -6.05
N VAL A 117 -8.49 -20.10 -7.11
CA VAL A 117 -7.51 -19.26 -7.81
C VAL A 117 -8.13 -17.89 -8.09
N THR A 118 -9.45 -17.84 -8.31
CA THR A 118 -10.23 -16.63 -8.56
C THR A 118 -10.21 -15.66 -7.39
N VAL A 119 -10.31 -16.13 -6.14
CA VAL A 119 -10.29 -15.28 -4.94
C VAL A 119 -8.91 -14.65 -4.74
N ILE A 120 -7.86 -15.43 -5.01
CA ILE A 120 -6.46 -14.95 -4.87
C ILE A 120 -6.15 -13.91 -5.93
N ILE A 121 -6.51 -14.14 -7.17
CA ILE A 121 -6.34 -13.20 -8.29
C ILE A 121 -7.09 -11.91 -7.96
N LYS A 122 -8.35 -12.01 -7.56
CA LYS A 122 -9.20 -10.87 -7.21
C LYS A 122 -8.64 -10.05 -6.05
N GLY A 123 -8.04 -10.69 -5.04
CA GLY A 123 -7.36 -10.00 -3.93
C GLY A 123 -6.14 -9.20 -4.41
N ARG A 124 -5.33 -9.76 -5.31
CA ARG A 124 -4.15 -9.08 -5.90
C ARG A 124 -4.55 -7.93 -6.82
N GLU A 125 -5.57 -8.12 -7.64
CA GLU A 125 -6.10 -7.06 -8.51
C GLU A 125 -6.65 -5.89 -7.71
N ASP A 126 -7.36 -6.14 -6.62
CA ASP A 126 -7.89 -5.10 -5.74
C ASP A 126 -6.76 -4.30 -5.03
N LEU A 127 -5.68 -4.97 -4.63
CA LEU A 127 -4.49 -4.28 -4.10
C LEU A 127 -3.80 -3.42 -5.17
N LEU A 128 -3.65 -3.93 -6.38
CA LEU A 128 -3.07 -3.19 -7.50
C LEU A 128 -3.92 -1.97 -7.85
N LEU A 129 -5.23 -2.14 -7.95
CA LEU A 129 -6.17 -1.04 -8.21
C LEU A 129 -6.09 0.05 -7.12
N THR A 130 -6.00 -0.36 -5.84
CA THR A 130 -5.83 0.57 -4.72
C THR A 130 -4.54 1.38 -4.85
N LEU A 131 -3.45 0.73 -5.28
CA LEU A 131 -2.15 1.37 -5.49
C LEU A 131 -2.18 2.33 -6.69
N GLU A 132 -2.80 1.94 -7.80
CA GLU A 132 -2.97 2.78 -8.99
C GLU A 132 -3.82 4.01 -8.71
N THR A 133 -4.90 3.85 -7.93
CA THR A 133 -5.74 4.97 -7.48
C THR A 133 -4.93 5.97 -6.66
N SER A 134 -4.14 5.50 -5.69
CA SER A 134 -3.26 6.37 -4.91
C SER A 134 -2.22 7.09 -5.77
N HIS A 135 -1.63 6.39 -6.74
CA HIS A 135 -0.69 7.00 -7.69
C HIS A 135 -1.34 8.11 -8.53
N GLN A 136 -2.59 7.91 -9.00
CA GLN A 136 -3.32 8.94 -9.74
C GLN A 136 -3.61 10.15 -8.86
N ILE A 137 -3.97 9.95 -7.58
CA ILE A 137 -4.18 11.03 -6.62
C ILE A 137 -2.91 11.88 -6.46
N PHE A 138 -1.75 11.26 -6.27
CA PHE A 138 -0.47 11.97 -6.19
C PHE A 138 -0.12 12.70 -7.50
N LYS A 139 -0.47 12.13 -8.65
CA LYS A 139 -0.32 12.78 -9.96
C LYS A 139 -1.14 14.07 -10.05
N ASP A 140 -2.36 14.07 -9.55
CA ASP A 140 -3.23 15.24 -9.56
C ASP A 140 -2.74 16.32 -8.58
N MET A 141 -2.18 15.90 -7.46
CA MET A 141 -1.67 16.78 -6.41
C MET A 141 -0.26 17.31 -6.65
N ARG A 142 0.54 16.71 -7.55
CA ARG A 142 1.97 17.04 -7.76
C ARG A 142 2.23 18.51 -8.11
N ARG A 143 1.25 19.18 -8.73
CA ARG A 143 1.35 20.60 -9.11
C ARG A 143 1.13 21.55 -7.91
N ARG A 144 0.55 21.03 -6.82
CA ARG A 144 0.17 21.83 -5.65
C ARG A 144 1.16 21.70 -4.50
N SER A 145 1.98 20.64 -4.47
CA SER A 145 2.88 20.35 -3.37
C SER A 145 4.14 19.63 -3.87
N ALA A 146 5.31 20.12 -3.42
CA ALA A 146 6.60 19.48 -3.68
C ALA A 146 6.67 18.07 -3.08
N ASP A 147 6.05 17.85 -1.91
CA ASP A 147 5.99 16.53 -1.27
C ASP A 147 5.12 15.55 -2.07
N ALA A 148 4.01 16.01 -2.64
CA ALA A 148 3.19 15.20 -3.52
C ALA A 148 3.94 14.85 -4.83
N GLN A 149 4.80 15.73 -5.32
CA GLN A 149 5.65 15.43 -6.48
C GLN A 149 6.68 14.34 -6.18
N LYS A 150 7.34 14.39 -4.99
CA LYS A 150 8.25 13.34 -4.53
C LYS A 150 7.51 12.01 -4.35
N ALA A 151 6.33 12.06 -3.72
CA ALA A 151 5.49 10.90 -3.52
C ALA A 151 5.06 10.26 -4.86
N TYR A 152 4.65 11.07 -5.83
CA TYR A 152 4.34 10.61 -7.18
C TYR A 152 5.52 9.91 -7.85
N ALA A 153 6.72 10.48 -7.76
CA ALA A 153 7.92 9.87 -8.34
C ALA A 153 8.24 8.51 -7.69
N ALA A 154 8.18 8.43 -6.36
CA ALA A 154 8.38 7.19 -5.62
C ALA A 154 7.33 6.12 -5.98
N MET A 155 6.05 6.50 -6.03
CA MET A 155 4.95 5.62 -6.42
C MET A 155 5.08 5.10 -7.85
N SER A 156 5.55 5.95 -8.77
CA SER A 156 5.77 5.55 -10.18
C SER A 156 6.84 4.46 -10.31
N ILE A 157 7.91 4.54 -9.50
CA ILE A 157 8.94 3.51 -9.44
C ILE A 157 8.36 2.22 -8.85
N MET A 158 7.66 2.31 -7.72
CA MET A 158 7.05 1.16 -7.05
C MET A 158 6.08 0.40 -7.97
N LEU A 159 5.16 1.10 -8.64
CA LEU A 159 4.21 0.50 -9.58
C LEU A 159 4.91 -0.20 -10.74
N ARG A 160 5.97 0.40 -11.30
CA ARG A 160 6.74 -0.19 -12.39
C ARG A 160 7.39 -1.50 -11.95
N CYS A 161 7.99 -1.53 -10.76
CA CYS A 161 8.61 -2.73 -10.20
C CYS A 161 7.57 -3.84 -9.98
N VAL A 162 6.43 -3.52 -9.36
CA VAL A 162 5.34 -4.49 -9.12
C VAL A 162 4.80 -5.05 -10.43
N LYS A 163 4.50 -4.20 -11.42
CA LYS A 163 3.99 -4.66 -12.73
C LYS A 163 4.99 -5.56 -13.45
N LYS A 164 6.28 -5.21 -13.43
CA LYS A 164 7.35 -6.03 -14.01
C LYS A 164 7.47 -7.39 -13.33
N SER A 165 7.41 -7.42 -11.99
CA SER A 165 7.44 -8.66 -11.21
C SER A 165 6.23 -9.55 -11.49
N MET A 166 5.03 -8.96 -11.65
CA MET A 166 3.82 -9.70 -11.99
C MET A 166 3.86 -10.27 -13.41
N GLN A 167 4.41 -9.53 -14.39
CA GLN A 167 4.60 -10.01 -15.76
C GLN A 167 5.57 -11.18 -15.81
N HIS A 168 6.72 -11.08 -15.14
CA HIS A 168 7.71 -12.16 -15.09
C HIS A 168 7.14 -13.44 -14.47
N ALA A 169 6.32 -13.33 -13.42
CA ALA A 169 5.65 -14.48 -12.82
C ALA A 169 4.60 -15.11 -13.75
N ALA A 170 3.96 -14.34 -14.62
CA ALA A 170 3.03 -14.85 -15.62
C ALA A 170 3.76 -15.59 -16.75
N ASP A 171 4.90 -15.08 -17.21
CA ASP A 171 5.71 -15.69 -18.26
C ASP A 171 6.31 -17.05 -17.82
N LEU A 172 6.71 -17.18 -16.54
CA LEU A 172 7.22 -18.44 -15.98
C LEU A 172 6.15 -19.52 -15.87
N ASN A 173 4.89 -19.16 -15.64
CA ASN A 173 3.77 -20.11 -15.59
C ASN A 173 3.31 -20.57 -16.99
N GLY A 174 3.69 -19.87 -18.05
CA GLY A 174 3.35 -20.21 -19.44
C GLY A 174 4.37 -21.12 -20.12
N SER A 175 5.59 -21.29 -19.58
CA SER A 175 6.64 -22.12 -20.13
C SER A 175 6.93 -23.29 -19.17
N GLY A 176 6.42 -24.48 -19.48
CA GLY A 176 6.63 -25.68 -18.67
C GLY A 176 8.10 -26.01 -18.44
N GLY A 177 8.50 -26.07 -17.18
CA GLY A 177 9.58 -26.91 -16.65
C GLY A 177 11.00 -26.47 -16.93
N GLN A 178 11.55 -25.60 -16.10
CA GLN A 178 12.96 -25.65 -15.69
C GLN A 178 13.09 -25.05 -14.28
N GLU A 179 13.57 -25.87 -13.33
CA GLU A 179 13.95 -25.44 -11.99
C GLU A 179 15.08 -24.42 -12.10
N PHE A 180 14.79 -23.19 -11.70
CA PHE A 180 15.83 -22.16 -11.52
C PHE A 180 15.84 -21.68 -10.07
N ASN A 181 17.03 -21.70 -9.46
CA ASN A 181 17.35 -21.34 -8.09
C ASN A 181 16.83 -19.94 -7.70
N THR A 182 15.83 -19.87 -6.81
CA THR A 182 15.12 -18.66 -6.37
C THR A 182 15.76 -17.94 -5.18
N THR A 183 17.06 -17.97 -5.00
CA THR A 183 17.74 -17.33 -3.85
C THR A 183 18.16 -15.88 -4.05
N SER A 184 18.01 -15.31 -5.27
CA SER A 184 18.49 -13.94 -5.58
C SER A 184 17.44 -12.84 -5.52
N ASP A 185 16.15 -13.15 -5.71
CA ASP A 185 15.08 -12.13 -5.85
C ASP A 185 14.61 -11.48 -4.53
N GLY A 186 14.67 -12.20 -3.41
CA GLY A 186 14.26 -11.66 -2.10
C GLY A 186 15.17 -10.55 -1.58
N LYS A 187 16.47 -10.56 -1.95
CA LYS A 187 17.42 -9.49 -1.59
C LYS A 187 17.28 -8.24 -2.46
N MET A 188 16.85 -8.37 -3.71
CA MET A 188 16.62 -7.22 -4.59
C MET A 188 15.40 -6.40 -4.14
N THR A 189 14.34 -7.05 -3.66
CA THR A 189 13.12 -6.37 -3.18
C THR A 189 13.38 -5.53 -1.93
N SER A 190 14.26 -5.96 -1.03
CA SER A 190 14.63 -5.18 0.17
C SER A 190 15.56 -4.00 -0.16
N LEU A 191 16.44 -4.14 -1.16
CA LEU A 191 17.41 -3.09 -1.52
C LEU A 191 16.72 -1.88 -2.18
N TRP A 192 15.77 -2.09 -3.09
CA TRP A 192 15.08 -0.96 -3.73
C TRP A 192 14.08 -0.27 -2.79
N LEU A 193 13.52 -0.99 -1.79
CA LEU A 193 12.74 -0.39 -0.72
C LEU A 193 13.57 0.60 0.10
N VAL A 194 14.80 0.23 0.45
CA VAL A 194 15.74 1.13 1.13
C VAL A 194 16.13 2.31 0.24
N GLN A 195 16.28 2.09 -1.06
CA GLN A 195 16.58 3.15 -2.03
C GLN A 195 15.41 4.11 -2.22
N ALA A 196 14.17 3.60 -2.33
CA ALA A 196 12.95 4.39 -2.47
C ALA A 196 12.66 5.22 -1.21
N THR A 197 12.93 4.68 -0.01
CA THR A 197 12.78 5.41 1.26
C THR A 197 13.81 6.53 1.41
N LYS A 198 15.07 6.32 1.00
CA LYS A 198 16.10 7.36 0.98
C LYS A 198 15.76 8.48 0.01
N SER A 199 15.23 8.16 -1.16
CA SER A 199 14.81 9.16 -2.17
C SER A 199 13.57 9.95 -1.74
N ALA A 200 12.71 9.38 -0.89
CA ALA A 200 11.52 10.02 -0.35
C ALA A 200 11.78 10.86 0.93
N GLY A 201 13.03 10.92 1.41
CA GLY A 201 13.39 11.64 2.64
C GLY A 201 12.87 11.00 3.93
N CYS A 202 12.40 9.75 3.86
CA CYS A 202 11.98 8.97 5.02
C CYS A 202 13.17 8.22 5.60
N SER A 203 13.84 8.79 6.61
CA SER A 203 14.86 8.08 7.37
C SER A 203 14.20 7.01 8.24
N PHE A 204 14.22 5.77 7.78
CA PHE A 204 13.90 4.63 8.63
C PHE A 204 15.13 4.30 9.48
N THR A 205 15.28 4.94 10.63
CA THR A 205 16.15 4.43 11.67
C THR A 205 15.51 3.17 12.23
N THR A 206 16.09 2.01 11.92
CA THR A 206 15.85 0.78 12.68
C THR A 206 16.38 1.02 14.10
N PRO A 207 15.56 0.92 15.15
CA PRO A 207 16.10 0.78 16.49
C PRO A 207 16.74 -0.63 16.58
N VAL A 208 17.97 -0.65 17.07
CA VAL A 208 18.77 -1.84 17.44
C VAL A 208 18.04 -2.66 18.48
#